data_9b578ca567502abb6ede34e677b930d1
#
_entry.id   9b578ca567502abb6ede34e677b930d1
#
_cell.length_a   1.000
_cell.length_b   1.000
_cell.length_c   1.000
_cell.angle_alpha   90.00
_cell.angle_beta   90.00
_cell.angle_gamma   90.00
#
_symmetry.space_group_name_H-M   'P 1'
#
loop_
_entity.id
_entity.type
_entity.pdbx_description
1 polymer ?
#
loop_
_entity_poly.entity_id
_entity_poly.type
_entity_poly.pdbx_seq_one_letter_code
_entity_poly.pdbx_strand_id
1 'polypeptide(L)'
;MKHLLVILMSIIGLGSVSAQSQNVKCTYAATHVISDAVKNIEDAHIREMVIQKFQNDKKTFTMLYADGKYSFSEGSNEGDTGIKVVGLTGDIYIDMAKDSVFAQKYIVDKLFLIKDKYKPYEWTLTNEKKIINGKECTKATATGSIPVTAWFCTEIPLGVGPLGYLGLPGIVMQLDTPTYSYVLQEMVNLNETPNFEIPTKGKVVSQEEFNKLEAEKIKSRGVEAGKVRIIRM
;
A
#
# COMPACT_ATOMS: atom_id res chain seq x y z
N MET A 1 42.86 -46.23 -40.44
CA MET A 1 41.60 -46.20 -39.66
C MET A 1 41.37 -44.75 -39.24
N LYS A 2 40.43 -44.07 -39.92
CA LYS A 2 40.12 -42.64 -39.68
C LYS A 2 38.89 -42.63 -38.77
N HIS A 3 39.07 -42.11 -37.55
CA HIS A 3 37.95 -41.90 -36.64
C HIS A 3 37.23 -40.59 -36.99
N LEU A 4 35.99 -40.72 -37.46
CA LEU A 4 35.10 -39.60 -37.74
C LEU A 4 34.40 -39.20 -36.41
N LEU A 5 34.78 -38.05 -35.88
CA LEU A 5 34.19 -37.45 -34.66
C LEU A 5 32.94 -36.69 -35.10
N VAL A 6 31.76 -37.22 -34.83
CA VAL A 6 30.49 -36.52 -35.06
C VAL A 6 30.19 -35.68 -33.83
N ILE A 7 30.35 -34.33 -33.94
CA ILE A 7 29.94 -33.37 -32.92
C ILE A 7 28.44 -33.14 -33.09
N LEU A 8 27.67 -33.68 -32.14
CA LEU A 8 26.23 -33.41 -32.04
C LEU A 8 26.02 -32.04 -31.38
N MET A 9 25.74 -31.05 -32.21
CA MET A 9 25.45 -29.68 -31.75
C MET A 9 24.00 -29.64 -31.27
N SER A 10 23.75 -29.75 -29.95
CA SER A 10 22.44 -29.57 -29.34
C SER A 10 22.08 -28.09 -29.39
N ILE A 11 21.14 -27.75 -30.25
CA ILE A 11 20.50 -26.42 -30.30
C ILE A 11 19.61 -26.30 -29.06
N ILE A 12 20.10 -25.64 -28.03
CA ILE A 12 19.28 -25.20 -26.91
C ILE A 12 18.40 -24.08 -27.44
N GLY A 13 17.16 -24.40 -27.74
CA GLY A 13 16.15 -23.40 -28.08
C GLY A 13 15.94 -22.47 -26.89
N LEU A 14 16.45 -21.26 -26.99
CA LEU A 14 16.08 -20.14 -26.11
C LEU A 14 14.61 -19.82 -26.40
N GLY A 15 13.71 -20.51 -25.69
CA GLY A 15 12.32 -20.12 -25.63
C GLY A 15 12.26 -18.73 -25.05
N SER A 16 11.90 -17.73 -25.86
CA SER A 16 11.55 -16.40 -25.41
C SER A 16 10.37 -16.54 -24.46
N VAL A 17 10.62 -16.49 -23.15
CA VAL A 17 9.56 -16.30 -22.17
C VAL A 17 9.01 -14.90 -22.44
N SER A 18 7.92 -14.81 -23.20
CA SER A 18 7.10 -13.60 -23.26
C SER A 18 6.71 -13.28 -21.82
N ALA A 19 7.27 -12.22 -21.27
CA ALA A 19 6.77 -11.64 -20.05
C ALA A 19 5.33 -11.19 -20.36
N GLN A 20 4.37 -12.05 -20.01
CA GLN A 20 2.95 -11.74 -20.15
C GLN A 20 2.70 -10.55 -19.23
N SER A 21 2.33 -9.39 -19.78
CA SER A 21 2.00 -8.22 -18.99
C SER A 21 0.87 -8.61 -18.03
N GLN A 22 1.17 -8.57 -16.73
CA GLN A 22 0.18 -8.92 -15.72
C GLN A 22 -0.68 -7.68 -15.45
N ASN A 23 -1.86 -7.66 -16.06
CA ASN A 23 -2.88 -6.67 -15.75
C ASN A 23 -3.72 -7.22 -14.59
N VAL A 24 -3.68 -6.58 -13.44
CA VAL A 24 -4.39 -7.08 -12.26
C VAL A 24 -5.21 -6.01 -11.58
N LYS A 25 -6.34 -6.45 -11.03
CA LYS A 25 -7.14 -5.71 -10.07
C LYS A 25 -7.10 -6.46 -8.75
N CYS A 26 -6.73 -5.77 -7.68
CA CYS A 26 -6.76 -6.31 -6.32
C CYS A 26 -7.70 -5.50 -5.44
N THR A 27 -8.43 -6.21 -4.58
CA THR A 27 -9.30 -5.61 -3.57
C THR A 27 -8.69 -5.85 -2.20
N TYR A 28 -8.44 -4.78 -1.45
CA TYR A 28 -7.93 -4.82 -0.09
C TYR A 28 -8.99 -4.35 0.89
N ALA A 29 -9.19 -5.11 1.98
CA ALA A 29 -9.93 -4.62 3.14
C ALA A 29 -8.95 -3.96 4.11
N ALA A 30 -9.30 -2.79 4.62
CA ALA A 30 -8.55 -2.08 5.64
C ALA A 30 -9.34 -2.01 6.94
N THR A 31 -8.68 -2.34 8.04
CA THR A 31 -9.20 -2.26 9.40
C THR A 31 -8.27 -1.43 10.26
N HIS A 32 -8.83 -0.70 11.23
CA HIS A 32 -8.02 0.08 12.16
C HIS A 32 -7.14 -0.82 13.04
N VAL A 33 -5.89 -0.41 13.21
CA VAL A 33 -5.01 -0.96 14.24
C VAL A 33 -5.37 -0.34 15.59
N ILE A 34 -5.71 -1.18 16.56
CA ILE A 34 -5.99 -0.72 17.93
C ILE A 34 -4.67 -0.39 18.61
N SER A 35 -4.34 0.89 18.64
CA SER A 35 -3.10 1.39 19.25
C SER A 35 -3.10 1.23 20.77
N ASP A 36 -1.91 1.25 21.39
CA ASP A 36 -1.79 1.21 22.84
C ASP A 36 -2.46 2.42 23.51
N ALA A 37 -2.49 3.57 22.84
CA ALA A 37 -3.22 4.74 23.33
C ALA A 37 -4.72 4.44 23.51
N VAL A 38 -5.33 3.67 22.61
CA VAL A 38 -6.74 3.25 22.72
C VAL A 38 -6.90 2.19 23.83
N LYS A 39 -5.99 1.21 23.89
CA LYS A 39 -6.03 0.16 24.92
C LYS A 39 -5.88 0.72 26.34
N ASN A 40 -5.12 1.80 26.49
CA ASN A 40 -4.83 2.45 27.77
C ASN A 40 -5.83 3.58 28.14
N ILE A 41 -6.96 3.72 27.45
CA ILE A 41 -8.05 4.60 27.89
C ILE A 41 -8.57 4.07 29.23
N GLU A 42 -8.50 4.90 30.28
CA GLU A 42 -8.86 4.50 31.65
C GLU A 42 -10.35 4.14 31.76
N ASP A 43 -11.23 4.97 31.18
CA ASP A 43 -12.66 4.70 31.15
C ASP A 43 -12.97 3.50 30.24
N ALA A 44 -13.42 2.41 30.86
CA ALA A 44 -13.71 1.16 30.16
C ALA A 44 -14.84 1.31 29.14
N HIS A 45 -15.85 2.13 29.40
CA HIS A 45 -16.97 2.35 28.49
C HIS A 45 -16.53 3.14 27.26
N ILE A 46 -15.74 4.21 27.47
CA ILE A 46 -15.18 5.00 26.36
C ILE A 46 -14.22 4.14 25.53
N ARG A 47 -13.39 3.34 26.18
CA ARG A 47 -12.46 2.42 25.50
C ARG A 47 -13.21 1.45 24.58
N GLU A 48 -14.24 0.79 25.10
CA GLU A 48 -15.04 -0.16 24.34
C GLU A 48 -15.76 0.52 23.18
N MET A 49 -16.38 1.68 23.39
CA MET A 49 -17.00 2.47 22.32
C MET A 49 -16.04 2.78 21.18
N VAL A 50 -14.80 3.19 21.51
CA VAL A 50 -13.75 3.52 20.50
C VAL A 50 -13.35 2.26 19.75
N ILE A 51 -13.14 1.14 20.44
CA ILE A 51 -12.80 -0.15 19.83
C ILE A 51 -13.89 -0.61 18.88
N GLN A 52 -15.16 -0.60 19.31
CA GLN A 52 -16.30 -0.99 18.48
C GLN A 52 -16.43 -0.09 17.24
N LYS A 53 -16.22 1.22 17.40
CA LYS A 53 -16.22 2.14 16.26
C LYS A 53 -15.14 1.78 15.25
N PHE A 54 -13.92 1.48 15.72
CA PHE A 54 -12.80 1.09 14.84
C PHE A 54 -13.01 -0.27 14.17
N GLN A 55 -13.64 -1.22 14.86
CA GLN A 55 -13.97 -2.53 14.30
C GLN A 55 -15.07 -2.45 13.23
N ASN A 56 -15.99 -1.50 13.37
CA ASN A 56 -17.07 -1.28 12.41
C ASN A 56 -16.66 -0.41 11.21
N ASP A 57 -15.60 0.40 11.34
CA ASP A 57 -15.06 1.23 10.24
C ASP A 57 -14.15 0.40 9.34
N LYS A 58 -14.77 -0.48 8.54
CA LYS A 58 -14.07 -1.28 7.52
C LYS A 58 -14.11 -0.54 6.21
N LYS A 59 -12.92 -0.37 5.60
CA LYS A 59 -12.77 0.29 4.32
C LYS A 59 -12.32 -0.71 3.27
N THR A 60 -12.74 -0.49 2.04
CA THR A 60 -12.32 -1.29 0.89
C THR A 60 -11.55 -0.42 -0.08
N PHE A 61 -10.44 -0.94 -0.56
CA PHE A 61 -9.57 -0.26 -1.52
C PHE A 61 -9.39 -1.11 -2.76
N THR A 62 -9.35 -0.44 -3.91
CA THR A 62 -9.02 -1.05 -5.19
C THR A 62 -7.60 -0.66 -5.59
N MET A 63 -6.80 -1.65 -5.94
CA MET A 63 -5.50 -1.51 -6.57
C MET A 63 -5.57 -1.99 -8.01
N LEU A 64 -5.08 -1.19 -8.95
CA LEU A 64 -4.88 -1.60 -10.35
C LEU A 64 -3.39 -1.56 -10.66
N TYR A 65 -2.93 -2.56 -11.39
CA TYR A 65 -1.57 -2.59 -11.93
C TYR A 65 -1.58 -3.13 -13.35
N ALA A 66 -0.92 -2.44 -14.26
CA ALA A 66 -0.70 -2.86 -15.64
C ALA A 66 0.47 -2.07 -16.25
N ASP A 67 1.37 -2.76 -16.96
CA ASP A 67 2.44 -2.16 -17.77
C ASP A 67 3.26 -1.07 -17.03
N GLY A 68 3.61 -1.33 -15.77
CA GLY A 68 4.37 -0.37 -14.96
C GLY A 68 3.55 0.83 -14.45
N LYS A 69 2.24 0.84 -14.65
CA LYS A 69 1.32 1.81 -14.07
C LYS A 69 0.60 1.18 -12.88
N TYR A 70 0.40 1.95 -11.86
CA TYR A 70 -0.22 1.55 -10.62
C TYR A 70 -1.23 2.61 -10.18
N SER A 71 -2.36 2.17 -9.64
CA SER A 71 -3.25 3.03 -8.89
C SER A 71 -3.79 2.34 -7.64
N PHE A 72 -4.11 3.15 -6.63
CA PHE A 72 -4.73 2.71 -5.39
C PHE A 72 -5.74 3.76 -4.95
N SER A 73 -6.98 3.35 -4.77
CA SER A 73 -8.09 4.27 -4.42
C SER A 73 -9.03 3.62 -3.42
N GLU A 74 -9.66 4.43 -2.58
CA GLU A 74 -10.74 3.98 -1.72
C GLU A 74 -11.97 3.65 -2.57
N GLY A 75 -12.54 2.44 -2.39
CA GLY A 75 -13.80 2.06 -3.01
C GLY A 75 -14.96 2.88 -2.43
N SER A 76 -16.01 3.09 -3.23
CA SER A 76 -17.24 3.69 -2.74
C SER A 76 -17.91 2.75 -1.73
N ASN A 77 -17.82 3.06 -0.45
CA ASN A 77 -18.59 2.37 0.58
C ASN A 77 -19.95 3.04 0.77
N GLU A 78 -21.02 2.28 0.71
CA GLU A 78 -22.32 2.68 1.22
C GLU A 78 -22.20 2.79 2.75
N GLY A 79 -21.87 3.96 3.28
CA GLY A 79 -21.73 4.17 4.72
C GLY A 79 -20.61 5.11 5.14
N ASP A 80 -20.13 5.97 4.24
CA ASP A 80 -19.14 6.99 4.57
C ASP A 80 -19.65 7.88 5.73
N THR A 81 -19.11 7.67 6.93
CA THR A 81 -19.46 8.42 8.14
C THR A 81 -18.87 9.83 8.15
N GLY A 82 -18.26 10.28 7.05
CA GLY A 82 -17.76 11.65 6.89
C GLY A 82 -16.56 12.02 7.77
N ILE A 83 -16.06 11.10 8.59
CA ILE A 83 -14.91 11.36 9.47
C ILE A 83 -13.61 11.10 8.70
N LYS A 84 -13.04 12.15 8.12
CA LYS A 84 -11.71 12.09 7.50
C LYS A 84 -10.66 12.14 8.60
N VAL A 85 -10.04 11.01 8.89
CA VAL A 85 -8.91 10.93 9.82
C VAL A 85 -7.67 11.51 9.15
N VAL A 86 -6.94 12.35 9.87
CA VAL A 86 -5.66 12.91 9.40
C VAL A 86 -4.70 11.78 9.03
N GLY A 87 -4.13 11.84 7.83
CA GLY A 87 -3.18 10.83 7.34
C GLY A 87 -3.81 9.74 6.45
N LEU A 88 -5.13 9.78 6.19
CA LEU A 88 -5.70 8.92 5.16
C LEU A 88 -5.17 9.35 3.80
N THR A 89 -4.58 8.40 3.13
CA THR A 89 -4.15 8.54 1.75
C THR A 89 -5.41 8.49 0.89
N GLY A 90 -5.65 9.54 0.10
CA GLY A 90 -6.60 9.50 -0.99
C GLY A 90 -6.06 8.68 -2.16
N ASP A 91 -6.50 9.00 -3.36
CA ASP A 91 -6.08 8.29 -4.56
C ASP A 91 -4.58 8.45 -4.82
N ILE A 92 -3.94 7.35 -5.22
CA ILE A 92 -2.53 7.29 -5.62
C ILE A 92 -2.48 6.80 -7.07
N TYR A 93 -1.63 7.44 -7.86
CA TYR A 93 -1.24 6.97 -9.18
C TYR A 93 0.29 7.02 -9.31
N ILE A 94 0.89 5.95 -9.85
CA ILE A 94 2.32 5.85 -10.13
C ILE A 94 2.49 5.41 -11.58
N ASP A 95 3.38 6.08 -12.31
CA ASP A 95 3.84 5.68 -13.64
C ASP A 95 5.36 5.46 -13.55
N MET A 96 5.77 4.20 -13.50
CA MET A 96 7.18 3.82 -13.33
C MET A 96 8.02 4.18 -14.56
N ALA A 97 7.43 4.13 -15.76
CA ALA A 97 8.12 4.50 -17.00
C ALA A 97 8.41 6.00 -17.07
N LYS A 98 7.59 6.82 -16.42
CA LYS A 98 7.76 8.27 -16.34
C LYS A 98 8.39 8.73 -15.04
N ASP A 99 8.77 7.80 -14.16
CA ASP A 99 9.32 8.09 -12.84
C ASP A 99 8.46 9.12 -12.08
N SER A 100 7.13 8.93 -12.06
CA SER A 100 6.21 9.92 -11.52
C SER A 100 5.20 9.31 -10.55
N VAL A 101 4.89 10.06 -9.47
CA VAL A 101 3.85 9.76 -8.51
C VAL A 101 2.90 10.95 -8.33
N PHE A 102 1.61 10.64 -8.29
CA PHE A 102 0.55 11.57 -7.92
C PHE A 102 -0.21 10.95 -6.75
N ALA A 103 -0.23 11.61 -5.60
CA ALA A 103 -0.91 11.10 -4.42
C ALA A 103 -1.71 12.20 -3.72
N GLN A 104 -2.97 11.91 -3.43
CA GLN A 104 -3.78 12.80 -2.62
C GLN A 104 -3.61 12.46 -1.14
N LYS A 105 -3.39 13.48 -0.32
CA LYS A 105 -3.31 13.32 1.14
C LYS A 105 -3.99 14.50 1.84
N TYR A 106 -4.55 14.21 2.99
CA TYR A 106 -5.20 15.23 3.82
C TYR A 106 -4.30 15.64 4.99
N ILE A 107 -4.22 16.94 5.23
CA ILE A 107 -3.77 17.47 6.51
C ILE A 107 -4.97 18.18 7.14
N VAL A 108 -5.61 17.54 8.11
CA VAL A 108 -6.89 17.95 8.72
C VAL A 108 -8.01 17.94 7.68
N ASP A 109 -8.45 19.12 7.25
CA ASP A 109 -9.53 19.37 6.28
C ASP A 109 -9.01 19.78 4.88
N LYS A 110 -7.69 19.93 4.75
CA LYS A 110 -7.06 20.42 3.51
C LYS A 110 -6.54 19.26 2.69
N LEU A 111 -6.99 19.20 1.44
CA LEU A 111 -6.50 18.24 0.45
C LEU A 111 -5.26 18.77 -0.25
N PHE A 112 -4.21 17.95 -0.27
CA PHE A 112 -2.98 18.19 -1.03
C PHE A 112 -2.85 17.16 -2.13
N LEU A 113 -2.27 17.58 -3.25
CA LEU A 113 -1.83 16.74 -4.34
C LEU A 113 -0.31 16.70 -4.34
N ILE A 114 0.25 15.60 -3.91
CA ILE A 114 1.67 15.35 -4.03
C ILE A 114 1.95 15.00 -5.48
N LYS A 115 2.86 15.77 -6.10
CA LYS A 115 3.37 15.50 -7.45
C LYS A 115 4.88 15.48 -7.37
N ASP A 116 5.46 14.29 -7.52
CA ASP A 116 6.88 14.08 -7.30
C ASP A 116 7.40 12.93 -8.17
N LYS A 117 8.71 12.66 -8.09
CA LYS A 117 9.32 11.46 -8.65
C LYS A 117 8.98 10.26 -7.79
N TYR A 118 8.69 9.14 -8.46
CA TYR A 118 8.55 7.87 -7.75
C TYR A 118 9.90 7.43 -7.18
N LYS A 119 9.93 7.09 -5.89
CA LYS A 119 11.10 6.54 -5.21
C LYS A 119 10.74 5.16 -4.68
N PRO A 120 11.44 4.10 -5.12
CA PRO A 120 11.26 2.76 -4.56
C PRO A 120 11.50 2.74 -3.04
N TYR A 121 10.74 1.91 -2.35
CA TYR A 121 10.97 1.67 -0.92
C TYR A 121 12.16 0.73 -0.73
N GLU A 122 12.94 1.00 0.32
CA GLU A 122 13.99 0.08 0.77
C GLU A 122 13.39 -0.91 1.75
N TRP A 123 13.43 -2.19 1.38
CA TRP A 123 12.86 -3.26 2.17
C TRP A 123 13.93 -4.06 2.90
N THR A 124 13.70 -4.33 4.19
CA THR A 124 14.45 -5.30 4.96
C THR A 124 13.62 -6.58 5.05
N LEU A 125 14.08 -7.64 4.40
CA LEU A 125 13.44 -8.95 4.44
C LEU A 125 13.79 -9.66 5.75
N THR A 126 12.83 -10.40 6.32
CA THR A 126 13.04 -11.22 7.51
C THR A 126 12.81 -12.70 7.20
N ASN A 127 13.11 -13.58 8.15
CA ASN A 127 12.82 -15.01 8.03
C ASN A 127 11.45 -15.39 8.63
N GLU A 128 10.70 -14.40 9.12
CA GLU A 128 9.39 -14.65 9.70
C GLU A 128 8.38 -14.99 8.60
N LYS A 129 7.58 -16.03 8.87
CA LYS A 129 6.57 -16.51 7.94
C LYS A 129 5.23 -16.65 8.63
N LYS A 130 4.15 -16.46 7.87
CA LYS A 130 2.77 -16.80 8.28
C LYS A 130 1.91 -17.15 7.09
N ILE A 131 0.79 -17.80 7.35
CA ILE A 131 -0.22 -18.12 6.33
C ILE A 131 -1.26 -16.99 6.30
N ILE A 132 -1.50 -16.44 5.10
CA ILE A 132 -2.56 -15.47 4.84
C ILE A 132 -3.38 -15.97 3.65
N ASN A 133 -4.68 -16.15 3.82
CA ASN A 133 -5.58 -16.66 2.79
C ASN A 133 -5.05 -17.96 2.13
N GLY A 134 -4.51 -18.87 2.95
CA GLY A 134 -3.98 -20.16 2.51
C GLY A 134 -2.60 -20.11 1.83
N LYS A 135 -1.94 -18.95 1.75
CA LYS A 135 -0.62 -18.77 1.13
C LYS A 135 0.45 -18.46 2.16
N GLU A 136 1.63 -19.07 2.00
CA GLU A 136 2.79 -18.73 2.82
C GLU A 136 3.32 -17.34 2.43
N CYS A 137 3.41 -16.46 3.42
CA CYS A 137 3.90 -15.10 3.28
C CYS A 137 5.15 -14.90 4.14
N THR A 138 6.11 -14.16 3.59
CA THR A 138 7.31 -13.73 4.28
C THR A 138 7.16 -12.28 4.72
N LYS A 139 7.69 -11.95 5.91
CA LYS A 139 7.66 -10.59 6.45
C LYS A 139 8.78 -9.75 5.86
N ALA A 140 8.45 -8.50 5.55
CA ALA A 140 9.39 -7.44 5.24
C ALA A 140 9.02 -6.17 6.00
N THR A 141 10.01 -5.34 6.30
CA THR A 141 9.80 -4.03 6.92
C THR A 141 10.42 -2.94 6.07
N ALA A 142 9.77 -1.80 5.99
CA ALA A 142 10.35 -0.60 5.42
C ALA A 142 10.38 0.51 6.47
N THR A 143 11.53 1.20 6.55
CA THR A 143 11.71 2.40 7.37
C THR A 143 11.63 3.62 6.48
N GLY A 144 10.82 4.59 6.88
CA GLY A 144 10.62 5.85 6.17
C GLY A 144 10.05 6.86 7.15
N SER A 145 9.28 7.83 6.67
CA SER A 145 8.52 8.73 7.56
C SER A 145 7.49 7.97 8.43
N ILE A 146 7.03 6.81 7.95
CA ILE A 146 6.12 5.93 8.68
C ILE A 146 6.67 4.49 8.58
N PRO A 147 6.92 3.79 9.70
CA PRO A 147 7.32 2.38 9.67
C PRO A 147 6.16 1.51 9.23
N VAL A 148 6.42 0.56 8.34
CA VAL A 148 5.42 -0.40 7.88
C VAL A 148 5.95 -1.81 7.92
N THR A 149 5.05 -2.77 8.10
CA THR A 149 5.30 -4.20 7.96
C THR A 149 4.48 -4.75 6.82
N ALA A 150 5.14 -5.39 5.86
CA ALA A 150 4.49 -6.08 4.76
C ALA A 150 4.67 -7.59 4.90
N TRP A 151 3.64 -8.34 4.54
CA TRP A 151 3.66 -9.78 4.38
C TRP A 151 3.40 -10.08 2.91
N PHE A 152 4.40 -10.55 2.21
CA PHE A 152 4.34 -10.79 0.77
C PHE A 152 4.44 -12.27 0.43
N CYS A 153 3.80 -12.66 -0.67
CA CYS A 153 3.75 -14.04 -1.17
C CYS A 153 4.50 -14.16 -2.49
N THR A 154 5.56 -14.95 -2.51
CA THR A 154 6.39 -15.18 -3.70
C THR A 154 5.77 -16.14 -4.73
N GLU A 155 4.73 -16.89 -4.35
CA GLU A 155 3.96 -17.70 -5.30
C GLU A 155 3.28 -16.82 -6.37
N ILE A 156 3.05 -15.55 -6.07
CA ILE A 156 2.54 -14.55 -7.00
C ILE A 156 3.65 -13.51 -7.19
N PRO A 157 4.52 -13.66 -8.20
CA PRO A 157 5.73 -12.86 -8.38
C PRO A 157 5.42 -11.47 -8.96
N LEU A 158 4.53 -10.76 -8.29
CA LEU A 158 4.07 -9.41 -8.63
C LEU A 158 4.39 -8.46 -7.47
N GLY A 159 5.42 -7.65 -7.61
CA GLY A 159 5.95 -6.79 -6.56
C GLY A 159 5.10 -5.55 -6.27
N VAL A 160 3.80 -5.74 -6.04
CA VAL A 160 2.85 -4.66 -5.77
C VAL A 160 2.14 -4.84 -4.43
N GLY A 161 1.72 -3.72 -3.85
CA GLY A 161 1.01 -3.69 -2.58
C GLY A 161 0.24 -2.40 -2.37
N PRO A 162 -0.54 -2.31 -1.28
CA PRO A 162 -1.33 -1.12 -0.94
C PRO A 162 -0.48 0.14 -0.80
N LEU A 163 -1.09 1.32 -0.97
CA LEU A 163 -0.50 2.63 -0.71
C LEU A 163 0.78 2.94 -1.53
N GLY A 164 1.01 2.24 -2.65
CA GLY A 164 2.22 2.43 -3.46
C GLY A 164 3.47 1.75 -2.88
N TYR A 165 3.33 0.85 -1.92
CA TYR A 165 4.42 0.02 -1.39
C TYR A 165 4.75 -1.09 -2.37
N LEU A 166 5.69 -0.81 -3.28
CA LEU A 166 6.10 -1.67 -4.39
C LEU A 166 7.53 -2.22 -4.17
N GLY A 167 7.94 -3.19 -5.00
CA GLY A 167 9.33 -3.64 -5.10
C GLY A 167 9.68 -4.88 -4.26
N LEU A 168 8.73 -5.49 -3.56
CA LEU A 168 8.93 -6.82 -2.95
C LEU A 168 8.93 -7.92 -4.02
N PRO A 169 9.55 -9.10 -3.78
CA PRO A 169 9.61 -10.19 -4.77
C PRO A 169 8.28 -10.94 -4.95
N GLY A 170 7.18 -10.44 -4.40
CA GLY A 170 5.84 -11.00 -4.52
C GLY A 170 4.77 -10.03 -4.06
N ILE A 171 3.51 -10.39 -4.33
CA ILE A 171 2.36 -9.55 -3.97
C ILE A 171 2.26 -9.37 -2.45
N VAL A 172 1.95 -8.15 -2.01
CA VAL A 172 1.70 -7.87 -0.59
C VAL A 172 0.31 -8.37 -0.23
N MET A 173 0.26 -9.45 0.55
CA MET A 173 -0.98 -10.04 1.06
C MET A 173 -1.54 -9.26 2.25
N GLN A 174 -0.64 -8.67 3.06
CA GLN A 174 -1.02 -7.80 4.17
C GLN A 174 0.03 -6.69 4.33
N LEU A 175 -0.43 -5.46 4.53
CA LEU A 175 0.39 -4.30 4.87
C LEU A 175 -0.13 -3.69 6.17
N ASP A 176 0.72 -3.65 7.18
CA ASP A 176 0.41 -3.04 8.48
C ASP A 176 1.11 -1.69 8.58
N THR A 177 0.32 -0.65 8.79
CA THR A 177 0.75 0.71 9.13
C THR A 177 0.39 1.01 10.59
N PRO A 178 0.84 2.11 11.19
CA PRO A 178 0.41 2.48 12.55
C PRO A 178 -1.09 2.67 12.72
N THR A 179 -1.82 2.95 11.62
CA THR A 179 -3.24 3.29 11.68
C THR A 179 -4.14 2.19 11.13
N TYR A 180 -3.74 1.54 10.03
CA TYR A 180 -4.53 0.53 9.33
C TYR A 180 -3.72 -0.71 9.00
N SER A 181 -4.40 -1.86 9.04
CA SER A 181 -3.97 -3.11 8.44
C SER A 181 -4.77 -3.34 7.17
N TYR A 182 -4.07 -3.45 6.03
CA TYR A 182 -4.64 -3.71 4.70
C TYR A 182 -4.43 -5.18 4.38
N VAL A 183 -5.50 -5.93 4.12
CA VAL A 183 -5.42 -7.37 3.80
C VAL A 183 -6.04 -7.61 2.43
N LEU A 184 -5.30 -8.28 1.55
CA LEU A 184 -5.78 -8.68 0.22
C LEU A 184 -6.96 -9.63 0.36
N GLN A 185 -8.09 -9.29 -0.24
CA GLN A 185 -9.31 -10.10 -0.25
C GLN A 185 -9.47 -10.84 -1.58
N GLU A 186 -9.20 -10.15 -2.66
CA GLU A 186 -9.41 -10.67 -4.01
C GLU A 186 -8.33 -10.16 -4.97
N MET A 187 -7.94 -10.99 -5.91
CA MET A 187 -7.09 -10.64 -7.04
C MET A 187 -7.68 -11.20 -8.32
N VAL A 188 -7.89 -10.36 -9.31
CA VAL A 188 -8.43 -10.70 -10.61
C VAL A 188 -7.45 -10.30 -11.70
N ASN A 189 -7.11 -11.24 -12.59
CA ASN A 189 -6.38 -10.92 -13.81
C ASN A 189 -7.32 -10.26 -14.82
N LEU A 190 -6.88 -9.15 -15.39
CA LEU A 190 -7.65 -8.40 -16.38
C LEU A 190 -7.19 -8.78 -17.79
N ASN A 191 -8.15 -8.96 -18.69
CA ASN A 191 -7.87 -9.26 -20.10
C ASN A 191 -7.35 -8.05 -20.88
N GLU A 192 -7.66 -6.85 -20.39
CA GLU A 192 -7.29 -5.58 -21.01
C GLU A 192 -6.60 -4.66 -20.00
N THR A 193 -5.82 -3.72 -20.51
CA THR A 193 -5.21 -2.69 -19.66
C THR A 193 -6.31 -1.81 -19.07
N PRO A 194 -6.39 -1.69 -17.73
CA PRO A 194 -7.42 -0.88 -17.09
C PRO A 194 -7.22 0.62 -17.38
N ASN A 195 -8.32 1.38 -17.30
CA ASN A 195 -8.22 2.83 -17.32
C ASN A 195 -7.72 3.32 -15.95
N PHE A 196 -6.66 4.13 -15.96
CA PHE A 196 -6.09 4.71 -14.75
C PHE A 196 -6.57 6.15 -14.59
N GLU A 197 -7.22 6.44 -13.46
CA GLU A 197 -7.56 7.80 -13.09
C GLU A 197 -6.37 8.46 -12.37
N ILE A 198 -5.88 9.57 -12.93
CA ILE A 198 -4.79 10.34 -12.33
C ILE A 198 -5.39 11.39 -11.40
N PRO A 199 -5.03 11.42 -10.11
CA PRO A 199 -5.52 12.42 -9.18
C PRO A 199 -5.13 13.84 -9.62
N THR A 200 -6.08 14.77 -9.58
CA THR A 200 -5.86 16.17 -10.01
C THR A 200 -6.28 17.20 -8.97
N LYS A 201 -7.03 16.79 -7.94
CA LYS A 201 -7.59 17.72 -6.95
C LYS A 201 -6.63 17.90 -5.77
N GLY A 202 -6.56 19.11 -5.23
CA GLY A 202 -5.76 19.45 -4.05
C GLY A 202 -4.71 20.51 -4.34
N LYS A 203 -4.13 21.08 -3.27
CA LYS A 203 -2.98 21.99 -3.39
C LYS A 203 -1.75 21.20 -3.80
N VAL A 204 -1.14 21.54 -4.94
CA VAL A 204 0.04 20.84 -5.45
C VAL A 204 1.26 21.16 -4.56
N VAL A 205 1.95 20.11 -4.12
CA VAL A 205 3.17 20.17 -3.30
C VAL A 205 4.10 19.00 -3.66
N SER A 206 5.38 19.10 -3.33
CA SER A 206 6.30 17.96 -3.33
C SER A 206 6.07 17.08 -2.08
N GLN A 207 6.59 15.87 -2.08
CA GLN A 207 6.53 15.00 -0.88
C GLN A 207 7.27 15.64 0.30
N GLU A 208 8.38 16.32 0.05
CA GLU A 208 9.15 17.00 1.10
C GLU A 208 8.36 18.16 1.72
N GLU A 209 7.73 18.99 0.88
CA GLU A 209 6.87 20.09 1.36
C GLU A 209 5.68 19.58 2.14
N PHE A 210 5.04 18.48 1.68
CA PHE A 210 3.95 17.85 2.40
C PHE A 210 4.40 17.39 3.80
N ASN A 211 5.53 16.68 3.88
CA ASN A 211 6.08 16.20 5.15
C ASN A 211 6.37 17.35 6.14
N LYS A 212 6.90 18.47 5.65
CA LYS A 212 7.11 19.68 6.49
C LYS A 212 5.80 20.24 7.02
N LEU A 213 4.79 20.40 6.16
CA LEU A 213 3.48 20.91 6.55
C LEU A 213 2.78 20.00 7.56
N GLU A 214 2.88 18.69 7.36
CA GLU A 214 2.33 17.69 8.27
C GLU A 214 3.00 17.75 9.65
N ALA A 215 4.34 17.78 9.69
CA ALA A 215 5.12 17.89 10.93
C ALA A 215 4.83 19.19 11.69
N GLU A 216 4.74 20.33 11.01
CA GLU A 216 4.35 21.61 11.60
C GLU A 216 2.95 21.55 12.21
N LYS A 217 2.00 20.91 11.52
CA LYS A 217 0.63 20.78 11.99
C LYS A 217 0.52 19.87 13.21
N ILE A 218 1.24 18.76 13.23
CA ILE A 218 1.33 17.86 14.38
C ILE A 218 1.91 18.63 15.60
N LYS A 219 3.03 19.34 15.40
CA LYS A 219 3.68 20.13 16.45
C LYS A 219 2.76 21.23 17.00
N SER A 220 2.06 21.96 16.13
CA SER A 220 1.15 23.05 16.51
C SER A 220 -0.06 22.59 17.35
N ARG A 221 -0.42 21.29 17.26
CA ARG A 221 -1.51 20.70 18.03
C ARG A 221 -1.08 20.07 19.36
N GLY A 222 0.21 20.15 19.71
CA GLY A 222 0.76 19.55 20.92
C GLY A 222 0.64 18.03 20.97
N VAL A 223 0.51 17.39 19.80
CA VAL A 223 0.48 15.94 19.68
C VAL A 223 1.91 15.46 19.51
N GLU A 224 2.49 14.87 20.57
CA GLU A 224 3.70 14.08 20.40
C GLU A 224 3.38 12.92 19.44
N ALA A 225 4.32 12.62 18.53
CA ALA A 225 4.17 11.53 17.59
C ALA A 225 3.81 10.23 18.31
N GLY A 226 2.63 9.69 18.04
CA GLY A 226 2.12 8.45 18.66
C GLY A 226 1.00 8.64 19.69
N LYS A 227 0.60 9.87 20.06
CA LYS A 227 -0.55 10.11 20.95
C LYS A 227 -1.76 10.64 20.17
N VAL A 228 -2.74 9.78 19.95
CA VAL A 228 -4.05 10.17 19.40
C VAL A 228 -4.81 10.96 20.49
N ARG A 229 -4.97 12.27 20.32
CA ARG A 229 -5.91 13.04 21.12
C ARG A 229 -7.31 12.91 20.53
N ILE A 230 -8.21 12.26 21.26
CA ILE A 230 -9.64 12.28 20.95
C ILE A 230 -10.13 13.71 21.26
N ILE A 231 -10.48 14.46 20.21
CA ILE A 231 -11.11 15.78 20.37
C ILE A 231 -12.57 15.53 20.70
N ARG A 232 -12.99 15.88 21.92
CA ARG A 232 -14.42 16.02 22.24
C ARG A 232 -14.99 17.16 21.38
N MET A 233 -16.00 16.85 20.56
CA MET A 233 -16.98 17.81 20.07
C MET A 233 -18.06 18.00 21.13
#